data_8e86ad1fb2af439a2a2b0bb3e02899d3
#
_entry.id   8e86ad1fb2af439a2a2b0bb3e02899d3
#
_cell.length_a   1.000
_cell.length_b   1.000
_cell.length_c   1.000
_cell.angle_alpha   90.00
_cell.angle_beta   90.00
_cell.angle_gamma   90.00
#
_symmetry.space_group_name_H-M   'P 1'
#
loop_
_entity.id
_entity.type
_entity.pdbx_description
1 polymer ?
#
loop_
_entity_poly.entity_id
_entity_poly.type
_entity_poly.pdbx_seq_one_letter_code
_entity_poly.pdbx_strand_id
1 'polypeptide(L)'
;MRASLSILLLAGLLSGCATQGLYDWGDYEADLFDYYHQPGDKERVIENLVQHLDRMAAKGRKPAPGLLAEAGTYYLLEGDAEAAVDFYRQEAAAWPESRPMMATLITNLEAN
;
A
#
# COMPACT_ATOMS: atom_id res chain seq x y z
N MET A 1 11.91 20.72 45.64
CA MET A 1 10.59 20.91 45.02
C MET A 1 10.66 21.52 43.62
N ARG A 2 11.54 22.47 43.35
CA ARG A 2 11.66 23.07 42.00
C ARG A 2 12.22 22.13 40.93
N ALA A 3 13.11 21.19 41.26
CA ALA A 3 13.67 20.21 40.35
C ALA A 3 12.67 19.13 39.90
N SER A 4 11.72 18.73 40.76
CA SER A 4 10.71 17.72 40.46
C SER A 4 9.67 18.20 39.45
N LEU A 5 9.35 19.50 39.48
CA LEU A 5 8.42 20.11 38.52
C LEU A 5 9.02 20.22 37.12
N SER A 6 10.33 20.49 37.04
CA SER A 6 11.06 20.56 35.76
C SER A 6 11.18 19.21 35.07
N ILE A 7 11.36 18.13 35.85
CA ILE A 7 11.44 16.76 35.33
C ILE A 7 10.09 16.28 34.76
N LEU A 8 8.99 16.65 35.43
CA LEU A 8 7.64 16.35 34.94
C LEU A 8 7.30 17.09 33.64
N LEU A 9 7.79 18.31 33.48
CA LEU A 9 7.58 19.08 32.25
C LEU A 9 8.37 18.50 31.09
N LEU A 10 9.57 17.97 31.33
CA LEU A 10 10.41 17.35 30.30
C LEU A 10 9.87 16.00 29.83
N ALA A 11 9.25 15.22 30.73
CA ALA A 11 8.64 13.94 30.38
C ALA A 11 7.39 14.08 29.50
N GLY A 12 6.68 15.20 29.59
CA GLY A 12 5.52 15.50 28.73
C GLY A 12 5.86 15.84 27.28
N LEU A 13 7.09 16.23 26.99
CA LEU A 13 7.53 16.62 25.65
C LEU A 13 7.97 15.45 24.77
N LEU A 14 8.17 14.26 25.35
CA LEU A 14 8.61 13.05 24.64
C LEU A 14 7.46 12.20 24.08
N SER A 15 6.20 12.51 24.41
CA SER A 15 5.03 11.76 23.96
C SER A 15 4.48 12.22 22.60
N GLY A 16 5.11 13.19 21.93
CA GLY A 16 4.60 13.82 20.72
C GLY A 16 4.98 13.14 19.39
N CYS A 17 5.71 12.04 19.38
CA CYS A 17 6.27 11.46 18.15
C CYS A 17 5.60 10.17 17.64
N ALA A 18 4.47 9.75 18.21
CA ALA A 18 3.69 8.64 17.66
C ALA A 18 2.70 9.16 16.62
N THR A 19 3.18 9.57 15.44
CA THR A 19 2.31 9.85 14.30
C THR A 19 1.84 8.54 13.71
N GLN A 20 0.56 8.22 13.87
CA GLN A 20 -0.08 7.21 13.03
C GLN A 20 -0.08 7.74 11.59
N GLY A 21 0.37 6.91 10.64
CA GLY A 21 0.32 7.25 9.23
C GLY A 21 -1.11 7.55 8.78
N LEU A 22 -1.25 8.43 7.79
CA LEU A 22 -2.54 8.83 7.22
C LEU A 22 -3.29 7.64 6.59
N TYR A 23 -2.57 6.66 6.06
CA TYR A 23 -3.10 5.49 5.38
C TYR A 23 -2.67 4.20 6.05
N ASP A 24 -3.51 3.17 5.92
CA ASP A 24 -3.18 1.82 6.34
C ASP A 24 -2.46 1.08 5.21
N TRP A 25 -1.14 0.98 5.33
CA TRP A 25 -0.28 0.31 4.37
C TRP A 25 -0.14 -1.20 4.61
N GLY A 26 -0.69 -1.73 5.72
CA GLY A 26 -0.45 -3.12 6.12
C GLY A 26 1.04 -3.40 6.29
N ASP A 27 1.48 -4.55 5.78
CA ASP A 27 2.90 -4.97 5.81
C ASP A 27 3.68 -4.57 4.54
N TYR A 28 3.16 -3.62 3.76
CA TYR A 28 3.67 -3.28 2.43
C TYR A 28 5.17 -3.04 2.38
N GLU A 29 5.72 -2.29 3.33
CA GLU A 29 7.16 -1.95 3.33
C GLU A 29 8.05 -3.19 3.52
N ALA A 30 7.69 -4.06 4.47
CA ALA A 30 8.41 -5.30 4.73
C ALA A 30 8.25 -6.29 3.56
N ASP A 31 7.05 -6.42 3.04
CA ASP A 31 6.74 -7.30 1.92
C ASP A 31 7.42 -6.84 0.62
N LEU A 32 7.49 -5.53 0.38
CA LEU A 32 8.21 -4.98 -0.78
C LEU A 32 9.70 -5.32 -0.72
N PHE A 33 10.31 -5.22 0.46
CA PHE A 33 11.69 -5.64 0.66
C PHE A 33 11.87 -7.13 0.36
N ASP A 34 11.00 -7.98 0.88
CA ASP A 34 11.04 -9.42 0.68
C ASP A 34 10.84 -9.80 -0.79
N TYR A 35 9.95 -9.12 -1.50
CA TYR A 35 9.70 -9.38 -2.92
C TYR A 35 10.97 -9.28 -3.76
N TYR A 36 11.81 -8.29 -3.49
CA TYR A 36 13.04 -8.06 -4.25
C TYR A 36 14.25 -8.85 -3.74
N HIS A 37 14.29 -9.22 -2.46
CA HIS A 37 15.46 -9.85 -1.84
C HIS A 37 15.27 -11.34 -1.55
N GLN A 38 14.04 -11.82 -1.54
CA GLN A 38 13.66 -13.19 -1.24
C GLN A 38 12.83 -13.77 -2.40
N PRO A 39 13.46 -14.23 -3.50
CA PRO A 39 12.71 -14.69 -4.68
C PRO A 39 11.70 -15.81 -4.39
N GLY A 40 11.93 -16.63 -3.36
CA GLY A 40 11.00 -17.67 -2.91
C GLY A 40 9.75 -17.15 -2.20
N ASP A 41 9.72 -15.88 -1.84
CA ASP A 41 8.63 -15.28 -1.06
C ASP A 41 7.64 -14.47 -1.91
N LYS A 42 7.85 -14.37 -3.22
CA LYS A 42 7.01 -13.54 -4.11
C LYS A 42 5.54 -13.89 -4.03
N GLU A 43 5.19 -15.16 -4.06
CA GLU A 43 3.80 -15.61 -3.97
C GLU A 43 3.17 -15.19 -2.64
N ARG A 44 3.88 -15.37 -1.53
CA ARG A 44 3.43 -14.95 -0.21
C ARG A 44 3.22 -13.43 -0.14
N VAL A 45 4.12 -12.65 -0.72
CA VAL A 45 4.01 -11.18 -0.76
C VAL A 45 2.76 -10.74 -1.52
N ILE A 46 2.49 -11.34 -2.67
CA ILE A 46 1.28 -11.07 -3.47
C ILE A 46 0.04 -11.43 -2.67
N GLU A 47 0.00 -12.60 -2.05
CA GLU A 47 -1.12 -13.03 -1.20
C GLU A 47 -1.37 -12.06 -0.04
N ASN A 48 -0.33 -11.64 0.66
CA ASN A 48 -0.44 -10.69 1.77
C ASN A 48 -1.06 -9.37 1.31
N LEU A 49 -0.63 -8.84 0.17
CA LEU A 49 -1.18 -7.61 -0.39
C LEU A 49 -2.65 -7.77 -0.76
N VAL A 50 -3.00 -8.84 -1.46
CA VAL A 50 -4.40 -9.11 -1.86
C VAL A 50 -5.28 -9.26 -0.62
N GLN A 51 -4.84 -10.00 0.39
CA GLN A 51 -5.59 -10.14 1.65
C GLN A 51 -5.76 -8.80 2.37
N HIS A 52 -4.75 -7.93 2.34
CA HIS A 52 -4.88 -6.57 2.89
C HIS A 52 -5.94 -5.76 2.15
N LEU A 53 -5.91 -5.79 0.81
CA LEU A 53 -6.90 -5.10 -0.03
C LEU A 53 -8.33 -5.63 0.21
N ASP A 54 -8.49 -6.94 0.35
CA ASP A 54 -9.78 -7.57 0.67
C ASP A 54 -10.28 -7.13 2.05
N ARG A 55 -9.42 -7.06 3.06
CA ARG A 55 -9.80 -6.56 4.39
C ARG A 55 -10.22 -5.10 4.35
N MET A 56 -9.55 -4.27 3.56
CA MET A 56 -9.92 -2.86 3.38
C MET A 56 -11.29 -2.73 2.72
N ALA A 57 -11.53 -3.51 1.66
CA ALA A 57 -12.82 -3.54 0.97
C ALA A 57 -13.95 -4.00 1.90
N ALA A 58 -13.72 -5.06 2.70
CA ALA A 58 -14.70 -5.57 3.66
C ALA A 58 -15.09 -4.53 4.74
N LYS A 59 -14.17 -3.63 5.09
CA LYS A 59 -14.40 -2.53 6.05
C LYS A 59 -14.98 -1.28 5.38
N GLY A 60 -15.21 -1.29 4.07
CA GLY A 60 -15.59 -0.09 3.30
C GLY A 60 -14.53 1.00 3.31
N ARG A 61 -13.27 0.65 3.50
CA ARG A 61 -12.15 1.59 3.55
C ARG A 61 -11.36 1.58 2.25
N LYS A 62 -10.94 2.77 1.83
CA LYS A 62 -10.10 2.94 0.66
C LYS A 62 -8.68 2.47 0.98
N PRO A 63 -8.05 1.61 0.16
CA PRO A 63 -6.64 1.28 0.30
C PRO A 63 -5.75 2.51 0.16
N ALA A 64 -4.54 2.47 0.71
CA ALA A 64 -3.57 3.52 0.51
C ALA A 64 -3.30 3.77 -0.98
N PRO A 65 -3.01 5.02 -1.39
CA PRO A 65 -2.75 5.35 -2.79
C PRO A 65 -1.63 4.47 -3.38
N GLY A 66 -1.89 3.86 -4.52
CA GLY A 66 -0.91 3.03 -5.22
C GLY A 66 -0.92 1.54 -4.87
N LEU A 67 -1.56 1.10 -3.78
CA LEU A 67 -1.56 -0.34 -3.42
C LEU A 67 -2.32 -1.21 -4.41
N LEU A 68 -3.42 -0.73 -4.96
CA LEU A 68 -4.15 -1.45 -6.02
C LEU A 68 -3.31 -1.53 -7.29
N ALA A 69 -2.62 -0.45 -7.66
CA ALA A 69 -1.69 -0.45 -8.79
C ALA A 69 -0.52 -1.41 -8.59
N GLU A 70 0.01 -1.49 -7.38
CA GLU A 70 1.08 -2.44 -7.03
C GLU A 70 0.63 -3.90 -7.19
N ALA A 71 -0.57 -4.22 -6.70
CA ALA A 71 -1.15 -5.55 -6.91
C ALA A 71 -1.27 -5.86 -8.41
N GLY A 72 -1.77 -4.93 -9.21
CA GLY A 72 -1.83 -5.06 -10.66
C GLY A 72 -0.46 -5.34 -11.28
N THR A 73 0.56 -4.62 -10.84
CA THR A 73 1.92 -4.81 -11.33
C THR A 73 2.50 -6.19 -10.97
N TYR A 74 2.22 -6.68 -9.77
CA TYR A 74 2.63 -8.05 -9.41
C TYR A 74 1.98 -9.10 -10.30
N TYR A 75 0.67 -9.00 -10.55
CA TYR A 75 -0.01 -9.92 -11.47
C TYR A 75 0.53 -9.81 -12.89
N LEU A 76 0.84 -8.61 -13.36
CA LEU A 76 1.47 -8.41 -14.66
C LEU A 76 2.81 -9.13 -14.77
N LEU A 77 3.65 -9.04 -13.74
CA LEU A 77 4.94 -9.73 -13.69
C LEU A 77 4.80 -11.26 -13.65
N GLU A 78 3.70 -11.77 -13.13
CA GLU A 78 3.35 -13.18 -13.17
C GLU A 78 2.69 -13.61 -14.51
N GLY A 79 2.53 -12.69 -15.45
CA GLY A 79 1.97 -12.96 -16.78
C GLY A 79 0.45 -12.81 -16.88
N ASP A 80 -0.21 -12.32 -15.84
CA ASP A 80 -1.67 -12.12 -15.80
C ASP A 80 -2.02 -10.66 -16.10
N ALA A 81 -2.04 -10.32 -17.38
CA ALA A 81 -2.37 -8.97 -17.84
C ALA A 81 -3.85 -8.60 -17.58
N GLU A 82 -4.76 -9.57 -17.59
CA GLU A 82 -6.18 -9.32 -17.33
C GLU A 82 -6.40 -8.87 -15.88
N ALA A 83 -5.85 -9.59 -14.92
CA ALA A 83 -5.88 -9.20 -13.51
C ALA A 83 -5.20 -7.85 -13.28
N ALA A 84 -4.09 -7.58 -13.95
CA ALA A 84 -3.39 -6.30 -13.87
C ALA A 84 -4.29 -5.13 -14.30
N VAL A 85 -4.95 -5.25 -15.44
CA VAL A 85 -5.89 -4.23 -15.95
C VAL A 85 -7.02 -3.99 -14.95
N ASP A 86 -7.55 -5.04 -14.34
CA ASP A 86 -8.62 -4.93 -13.37
C ASP A 86 -8.21 -4.15 -12.12
N PHE A 87 -7.03 -4.44 -11.57
CA PHE A 87 -6.46 -3.68 -10.45
C PHE A 87 -6.16 -2.22 -10.81
N TYR A 88 -5.64 -1.96 -12.01
CA TYR A 88 -5.40 -0.59 -12.48
C TYR A 88 -6.70 0.23 -12.62
N ARG A 89 -7.79 -0.41 -13.05
CA ARG A 89 -9.12 0.22 -13.07
C ARG A 89 -9.62 0.53 -11.66
N GLN A 90 -9.40 -0.36 -10.71
CA GLN A 90 -9.75 -0.14 -9.31
C GLN A 90 -8.94 1.02 -8.71
N GLU A 91 -7.65 1.11 -8.98
CA GLU A 91 -6.81 2.25 -8.56
C GLU A 91 -7.34 3.57 -9.12
N ALA A 92 -7.63 3.63 -10.41
CA ALA A 92 -8.17 4.82 -11.06
C ALA A 92 -9.53 5.24 -10.48
N ALA A 93 -10.36 4.29 -10.07
CA ALA A 93 -11.64 4.55 -9.43
C ALA A 93 -11.48 5.06 -7.99
N ALA A 94 -10.56 4.46 -7.22
CA ALA A 94 -10.30 4.84 -5.84
C ALA A 94 -9.57 6.20 -5.74
N TRP A 95 -8.61 6.44 -6.62
CA TRP A 95 -7.74 7.61 -6.59
C TRP A 95 -7.77 8.35 -7.93
N PRO A 96 -8.58 9.41 -8.05
CA PRO A 96 -8.65 10.20 -9.29
C PRO A 96 -7.31 10.73 -9.79
N GLU A 97 -6.37 10.99 -8.90
CA GLU A 97 -5.02 11.45 -9.20
C GLU A 97 -4.22 10.41 -9.97
N SER A 98 -4.54 9.13 -9.80
CA SER A 98 -3.88 8.01 -10.48
C SER A 98 -4.42 7.76 -11.90
N ARG A 99 -5.54 8.36 -12.29
CA ARG A 99 -6.22 8.11 -13.57
C ARG A 99 -5.32 8.25 -14.79
N PRO A 100 -4.54 9.32 -14.96
CA PRO A 100 -3.72 9.47 -16.16
C PRO A 100 -2.71 8.33 -16.32
N MET A 101 -2.04 7.96 -15.24
CA MET A 101 -1.07 6.86 -15.25
C MET A 101 -1.75 5.51 -15.49
N MET A 102 -2.84 5.22 -14.80
CA MET A 102 -3.58 3.96 -14.97
C MET A 102 -4.15 3.81 -16.38
N ALA A 103 -4.68 4.89 -16.96
CA ALA A 103 -5.17 4.89 -18.33
C ALA A 103 -4.06 4.53 -19.34
N THR A 104 -2.87 5.06 -19.15
CA THR A 104 -1.72 4.74 -20.00
C THR A 104 -1.32 3.27 -19.88
N LEU A 105 -1.24 2.73 -18.66
CA LEU A 105 -0.90 1.34 -18.43
C LEU A 105 -1.93 0.40 -19.05
N ILE A 106 -3.22 0.67 -18.85
CA ILE A 106 -4.32 -0.12 -19.39
C ILE A 106 -4.27 -0.11 -20.94
N THR A 107 -4.15 1.08 -21.53
CA THR A 107 -4.09 1.22 -22.99
C THR A 107 -2.93 0.41 -23.59
N ASN A 108 -1.76 0.44 -22.96
CA ASN A 108 -0.60 -0.30 -23.41
C ASN A 108 -0.81 -1.83 -23.33
N LEU A 109 -1.50 -2.31 -22.31
CA LEU A 109 -1.78 -3.74 -22.14
C LEU A 109 -2.87 -4.23 -23.08
N GLU A 110 -3.89 -3.41 -23.34
CA GLU A 110 -5.00 -3.75 -24.26
C GLU A 110 -4.60 -3.65 -25.74
N ALA A 111 -3.52 -2.93 -26.07
CA ALA A 111 -3.02 -2.77 -27.45
C ALA A 111 -2.13 -3.94 -27.91
N ASN A 112 -1.67 -4.81 -27.00
CA ASN A 112 -0.83 -5.97 -27.27
C ASN A 112 -1.60 -7.27 -27.15
#